data_07c56ad975eec8d4fa89b9facae3b2b6
#
_entry.id   07c56ad975eec8d4fa89b9facae3b2b6
#
_cell.length_a   1.000
_cell.length_b   1.000
_cell.length_c   1.000
_cell.angle_alpha   90.00
_cell.angle_beta   90.00
_cell.angle_gamma   90.00
#
_symmetry.space_group_name_H-M   'P 1'
#
loop_
_entity.id
_entity.type
_entity.pdbx_description
1 polymer ?
#
loop_
_entity_poly.entity_id
_entity_poly.type
_entity_poly.pdbx_seq_one_letter_code
_entity_poly.pdbx_strand_id
1 'polypeptide(L)'
;MINGRGRNPVQQVLELSDGGVDYAFEAIGGAKTIEQAYEMLALGGTAVVVGMTAEDAVIEINSLSIPRNEKTIVGSWYGGARPWVDLPKLADLYIDGKIMIDPLISRTYPLAKINDAFGALAAGEVARSIISF
;
A
#
# COMPACT_ATOMS: atom_id res chain seq x y z
N MET A 1 14.61 8.08 1.22
CA MET A 1 13.40 7.88 0.37
C MET A 1 13.85 7.53 -1.04
N ILE A 2 13.29 6.51 -1.66
CA ILE A 2 13.60 6.08 -3.03
C ILE A 2 12.49 6.58 -3.96
N ASN A 3 12.86 7.20 -5.08
CA ASN A 3 11.91 7.60 -6.11
C ASN A 3 11.74 6.44 -7.11
N GLY A 4 10.58 5.78 -7.08
CA GLY A 4 10.27 4.66 -7.97
C GLY A 4 10.14 5.03 -9.48
N ARG A 5 10.09 6.32 -9.83
CA ARG A 5 10.01 6.78 -11.23
C ARG A 5 11.38 6.89 -11.92
N GLY A 6 12.46 6.75 -11.19
CA GLY A 6 13.83 6.88 -11.72
C GLY A 6 14.51 5.54 -11.99
N ARG A 7 15.63 5.31 -11.31
CA ARG A 7 16.38 4.05 -11.36
C ARG A 7 15.53 2.91 -10.78
N ASN A 8 15.78 1.66 -11.20
CA ASN A 8 15.08 0.48 -10.70
C ASN A 8 15.02 0.47 -9.15
N PRO A 9 13.81 0.57 -8.54
CA PRO A 9 13.66 0.67 -7.09
C PRO A 9 14.09 -0.59 -6.34
N VAL A 10 13.93 -1.77 -6.96
CA VAL A 10 14.38 -3.06 -6.37
C VAL A 10 15.88 -3.03 -6.14
N GLN A 11 16.64 -2.66 -7.19
CA GLN A 11 18.09 -2.59 -7.10
C GLN A 11 18.55 -1.61 -6.01
N GLN A 12 17.90 -0.46 -5.91
CA GLN A 12 18.23 0.53 -4.89
C GLN A 12 17.96 0.02 -3.46
N VAL A 13 16.84 -0.70 -3.27
CA VAL A 13 16.54 -1.30 -1.96
C VAL A 13 17.57 -2.36 -1.61
N LEU A 14 17.87 -3.28 -2.53
CA LEU A 14 18.86 -4.34 -2.31
C LEU A 14 20.25 -3.78 -1.95
N GLU A 15 20.68 -2.70 -2.64
CA GLU A 15 21.94 -2.01 -2.34
C GLU A 15 21.95 -1.35 -0.95
N LEU A 16 20.82 -0.73 -0.54
CA LEU A 16 20.71 -0.02 0.73
C LEU A 16 20.51 -0.93 1.94
N SER A 17 19.94 -2.12 1.73
CA SER A 17 19.62 -3.10 2.78
C SER A 17 20.59 -4.27 2.85
N ASP A 18 21.71 -4.21 2.10
CA ASP A 18 22.69 -5.28 2.04
C ASP A 18 22.09 -6.66 1.69
N GLY A 19 21.30 -6.68 0.63
CA GLY A 19 20.74 -7.91 0.04
C GLY A 19 19.26 -8.14 0.21
N GLY A 20 18.54 -7.20 0.77
CA GLY A 20 17.07 -7.23 0.83
C GLY A 20 16.50 -6.85 2.19
N VAL A 21 15.17 -6.86 2.26
CA VAL A 21 14.43 -6.49 3.47
C VAL A 21 13.66 -7.69 4.03
N ASP A 22 13.47 -7.74 5.36
CA ASP A 22 12.70 -8.81 6.01
C ASP A 22 11.21 -8.69 5.72
N TYR A 23 10.70 -7.44 5.59
CA TYR A 23 9.31 -7.15 5.27
C TYR A 23 9.19 -6.08 4.18
N ALA A 24 8.36 -6.36 3.18
CA ALA A 24 7.97 -5.38 2.16
C ALA A 24 6.45 -5.26 2.13
N PHE A 25 5.94 -4.03 2.34
CA PHE A 25 4.49 -3.74 2.32
C PHE A 25 4.12 -3.08 1.00
N GLU A 26 3.23 -3.72 0.25
CA GLU A 26 2.64 -3.17 -0.96
C GLU A 26 1.25 -2.64 -0.63
N ALA A 27 1.03 -1.33 -0.82
CA ALA A 27 -0.20 -0.64 -0.45
C ALA A 27 -0.78 0.25 -1.57
N ILE A 28 -0.33 0.04 -2.82
CA ILE A 28 -0.80 0.76 -4.01
C ILE A 28 -1.86 -0.07 -4.74
N GLY A 29 -1.63 -1.39 -4.86
CA GLY A 29 -2.49 -2.31 -5.59
C GLY A 29 -2.09 -2.44 -7.07
N GLY A 30 -0.79 -2.46 -7.37
CA GLY A 30 -0.28 -2.69 -8.72
C GLY A 30 0.40 -4.05 -8.83
N ALA A 31 0.12 -4.82 -9.90
CA ALA A 31 0.80 -6.09 -10.12
C ALA A 31 2.32 -5.92 -10.09
N LYS A 32 2.83 -4.88 -10.78
CA LYS A 32 4.26 -4.57 -10.82
C LYS A 32 4.84 -4.21 -9.45
N THR A 33 4.10 -3.51 -8.62
CA THR A 33 4.57 -3.14 -7.26
C THR A 33 4.58 -4.34 -6.31
N ILE A 34 3.66 -5.30 -6.50
CA ILE A 34 3.68 -6.58 -5.78
C ILE A 34 4.90 -7.42 -6.15
N GLU A 35 5.20 -7.54 -7.45
CA GLU A 35 6.42 -8.21 -7.94
C GLU A 35 7.68 -7.57 -7.35
N GLN A 36 7.77 -6.24 -7.39
CA GLN A 36 8.88 -5.50 -6.81
C GLN A 36 9.01 -5.70 -5.30
N ALA A 37 7.89 -5.69 -4.56
CA ALA A 37 7.91 -5.97 -3.12
C ALA A 37 8.49 -7.36 -2.82
N TYR A 38 8.12 -8.37 -3.63
CA TYR A 38 8.68 -9.72 -3.51
C TYR A 38 10.16 -9.78 -3.88
N GLU A 39 10.57 -9.09 -4.96
CA GLU A 39 11.96 -9.05 -5.42
C GLU A 39 12.90 -8.40 -4.39
N MET A 40 12.42 -7.40 -3.65
CA MET A 40 13.17 -6.68 -2.62
C MET A 40 13.44 -7.49 -1.33
N LEU A 41 12.80 -8.65 -1.17
CA LEU A 41 12.95 -9.46 0.06
C LEU A 41 14.33 -10.10 0.17
N ALA A 42 14.84 -10.11 1.38
CA ALA A 42 15.95 -10.96 1.80
C ALA A 42 15.54 -12.46 1.84
N LEU A 43 16.47 -13.34 2.16
CA LEU A 43 16.18 -14.75 2.49
C LEU A 43 15.21 -14.82 3.68
N GLY A 44 14.16 -15.63 3.58
CA GLY A 44 13.13 -15.77 4.61
C GLY A 44 12.17 -14.58 4.73
N GLY A 45 12.31 -13.56 3.87
CA GLY A 45 11.51 -12.34 3.95
C GLY A 45 10.05 -12.53 3.55
N THR A 46 9.20 -11.58 3.97
CA THR A 46 7.75 -11.61 3.74
C THR A 46 7.26 -10.37 3.00
N ALA A 47 6.61 -10.55 1.86
CA ALA A 47 5.85 -9.51 1.17
C ALA A 47 4.40 -9.50 1.68
N VAL A 48 3.95 -8.35 2.19
CA VAL A 48 2.58 -8.14 2.67
C VAL A 48 1.83 -7.31 1.65
N VAL A 49 0.86 -7.92 0.96
CA VAL A 49 0.04 -7.28 -0.06
C VAL A 49 -1.22 -6.73 0.58
N VAL A 50 -1.29 -5.41 0.70
CA VAL A 50 -2.42 -4.64 1.26
C VAL A 50 -3.22 -3.96 0.15
N GLY A 51 -2.52 -3.54 -0.91
CA GLY A 51 -3.13 -2.87 -2.06
C GLY A 51 -4.04 -3.81 -2.86
N MET A 52 -5.12 -3.28 -3.40
CA MET A 52 -6.06 -4.06 -4.22
C MET A 52 -5.81 -3.79 -5.70
N THR A 53 -5.53 -4.85 -6.45
CA THR A 53 -5.36 -4.81 -7.90
C THR A 53 -6.72 -4.91 -8.62
N ALA A 54 -6.72 -4.74 -9.95
CA ALA A 54 -7.85 -5.16 -10.78
C ALA A 54 -8.04 -6.69 -10.70
N GLU A 55 -9.28 -7.14 -10.91
CA GLU A 55 -9.65 -8.58 -10.76
C GLU A 55 -8.88 -9.51 -11.69
N ASP A 56 -8.53 -9.02 -12.88
CA ASP A 56 -7.81 -9.76 -13.92
C ASP A 56 -6.27 -9.56 -13.85
N ALA A 57 -5.78 -8.80 -12.88
CA ALA A 57 -4.36 -8.55 -12.75
C ALA A 57 -3.61 -9.80 -12.29
N VAL A 58 -2.52 -10.11 -12.98
CA VAL A 58 -1.65 -11.25 -12.70
C VAL A 58 -0.27 -10.75 -12.31
N ILE A 59 0.35 -11.42 -11.36
CA ILE A 59 1.76 -11.23 -11.00
C ILE A 59 2.60 -12.40 -11.52
N GLU A 60 3.82 -12.12 -11.95
CA GLU A 60 4.76 -13.13 -12.41
C GLU A 60 5.93 -13.27 -11.42
N ILE A 61 6.02 -14.41 -10.77
CA ILE A 61 7.08 -14.72 -9.81
C ILE A 61 7.74 -16.02 -10.22
N ASN A 62 9.08 -16.03 -10.21
CA ASN A 62 9.83 -17.26 -10.43
C ASN A 62 9.51 -18.26 -9.31
N SER A 63 8.82 -19.35 -9.66
CA SER A 63 8.32 -20.33 -8.70
C SER A 63 9.43 -20.98 -7.86
N LEU A 64 10.63 -21.17 -8.45
CA LEU A 64 11.78 -21.74 -7.74
C LEU A 64 12.33 -20.79 -6.67
N SER A 65 12.16 -19.47 -6.85
CA SER A 65 12.64 -18.47 -5.88
C SER A 65 11.93 -18.56 -4.53
N ILE A 66 10.69 -19.04 -4.51
CA ILE A 66 9.88 -19.18 -3.29
C ILE A 66 10.53 -20.19 -2.33
N PRO A 67 10.64 -21.49 -2.67
CA PRO A 67 11.24 -22.47 -1.76
C PRO A 67 12.75 -22.28 -1.58
N ARG A 68 13.47 -21.83 -2.63
CA ARG A 68 14.92 -21.67 -2.57
C ARG A 68 15.35 -20.58 -1.60
N ASN A 69 14.57 -19.50 -1.51
CA ASN A 69 14.86 -18.35 -0.66
C ASN A 69 13.95 -18.28 0.57
N GLU A 70 13.10 -19.28 0.80
CA GLU A 70 12.13 -19.34 1.92
C GLU A 70 11.24 -18.10 2.02
N LYS A 71 10.97 -17.42 0.88
CA LYS A 71 10.18 -16.20 0.83
C LYS A 71 8.69 -16.47 1.00
N THR A 72 8.00 -15.54 1.63
CA THR A 72 6.55 -15.60 1.88
C THR A 72 5.84 -14.44 1.19
N ILE A 73 4.65 -14.70 0.64
CA ILE A 73 3.70 -13.68 0.21
C ILE A 73 2.42 -13.87 1.04
N VAL A 74 1.94 -12.80 1.67
CA VAL A 74 0.73 -12.81 2.47
C VAL A 74 -0.19 -11.66 2.10
N GLY A 75 -1.48 -11.95 1.92
CA GLY A 75 -2.50 -10.95 1.70
C GLY A 75 -2.97 -10.32 3.01
N SER A 76 -3.33 -9.05 2.97
CA SER A 76 -3.89 -8.33 4.11
C SER A 76 -5.15 -7.55 3.68
N TRP A 77 -6.30 -8.09 4.02
CA TRP A 77 -7.59 -7.43 3.80
C TRP A 77 -7.95 -6.60 5.04
N TYR A 78 -7.80 -5.27 4.94
CA TYR A 78 -8.00 -4.34 6.06
C TYR A 78 -7.25 -4.75 7.34
N GLY A 79 -6.05 -5.36 7.22
CA GLY A 79 -5.29 -5.83 8.37
C GLY A 79 -5.92 -7.02 9.11
N GLY A 80 -6.83 -7.78 8.47
CA GLY A 80 -7.63 -8.82 9.13
C GLY A 80 -8.72 -8.25 10.04
N ALA A 81 -9.12 -6.99 9.81
CA ALA A 81 -10.12 -6.29 10.62
C ALA A 81 -11.48 -7.01 10.62
N ARG A 82 -12.15 -6.95 11.75
CA ARG A 82 -13.55 -7.30 11.94
C ARG A 82 -14.39 -6.02 11.97
N PRO A 83 -14.95 -5.57 10.82
CA PRO A 83 -15.50 -4.22 10.69
C PRO A 83 -16.51 -3.85 11.78
N TRP A 84 -17.41 -4.77 12.14
CA TRP A 84 -18.44 -4.55 13.16
C TRP A 84 -17.89 -4.34 14.57
N VAL A 85 -16.66 -4.76 14.84
CA VAL A 85 -15.99 -4.60 16.13
C VAL A 85 -14.95 -3.49 16.08
N ASP A 86 -14.18 -3.43 15.01
CA ASP A 86 -12.98 -2.59 14.96
C ASP A 86 -13.32 -1.15 14.51
N LEU A 87 -14.32 -0.95 13.61
CA LEU A 87 -14.71 0.41 13.21
C LEU A 87 -15.27 1.26 14.37
N PRO A 88 -16.18 0.75 15.23
CA PRO A 88 -16.60 1.51 16.42
C PRO A 88 -15.43 1.87 17.33
N LYS A 89 -14.49 0.93 17.57
CA LYS A 89 -13.31 1.22 18.40
C LYS A 89 -12.40 2.29 17.79
N LEU A 90 -12.23 2.29 16.47
CA LEU A 90 -11.47 3.34 15.79
C LEU A 90 -12.16 4.70 15.89
N ALA A 91 -13.50 4.74 15.80
CA ALA A 91 -14.27 5.95 16.02
C ALA A 91 -14.11 6.49 17.46
N ASP A 92 -14.19 5.62 18.46
CA ASP A 92 -13.97 5.98 19.87
C ASP A 92 -12.54 6.51 20.08
N LEU A 93 -11.54 5.86 19.52
CA LEU A 93 -10.14 6.32 19.59
C LEU A 93 -9.93 7.68 18.92
N TYR A 94 -10.64 7.97 17.84
CA TYR A 94 -10.62 9.28 17.19
C TYR A 94 -11.30 10.35 18.07
N ILE A 95 -12.48 10.08 18.62
CA ILE A 95 -13.20 10.98 19.51
C ILE A 95 -12.38 11.28 20.78
N ASP A 96 -11.71 10.28 21.32
CA ASP A 96 -10.79 10.38 22.46
C ASP A 96 -9.47 11.12 22.13
N GLY A 97 -9.24 11.51 20.88
CA GLY A 97 -8.01 12.16 20.44
C GLY A 97 -6.77 11.25 20.45
N LYS A 98 -6.96 9.92 20.52
CA LYS A 98 -5.86 8.94 20.54
C LYS A 98 -5.32 8.59 19.16
N ILE A 99 -6.10 8.84 18.10
CA ILE A 99 -5.68 8.74 16.70
C ILE A 99 -6.02 10.04 15.96
N MET A 100 -5.14 10.44 15.05
CA MET A 100 -5.31 11.64 14.23
C MET A 100 -5.74 11.23 12.82
N ILE A 101 -6.96 11.59 12.43
CA ILE A 101 -7.51 11.34 11.09
C ILE A 101 -7.55 12.63 10.25
N ASP A 102 -7.87 13.76 10.87
CA ASP A 102 -8.02 15.05 10.18
C ASP A 102 -6.79 15.45 9.36
N PRO A 103 -5.53 15.23 9.81
CA PRO A 103 -4.34 15.54 8.99
C PRO A 103 -4.23 14.75 7.70
N LEU A 104 -4.99 13.65 7.56
CA LEU A 104 -5.03 12.87 6.31
C LEU A 104 -5.90 13.52 5.24
N ILE A 105 -6.79 14.45 5.62
CA ILE A 105 -7.68 15.17 4.71
C ILE A 105 -6.87 16.24 3.99
N SER A 106 -6.58 16.00 2.72
CA SER A 106 -5.80 16.95 1.90
C SER A 106 -6.66 18.10 1.41
N ARG A 107 -7.90 17.83 1.01
CA ARG A 107 -8.79 18.83 0.40
C ARG A 107 -10.26 18.42 0.48
N THR A 108 -11.16 19.41 0.64
CA THR A 108 -12.61 19.21 0.56
C THR A 108 -13.15 19.84 -0.71
N TYR A 109 -14.07 19.15 -1.38
CA TYR A 109 -14.73 19.62 -2.59
C TYR A 109 -16.25 19.58 -2.43
N PRO A 110 -17.01 20.56 -2.95
CA PRO A 110 -18.47 20.42 -3.07
C PRO A 110 -18.80 19.34 -4.11
N LEU A 111 -19.98 18.73 -3.98
CA LEU A 111 -20.43 17.67 -4.90
C LEU A 111 -20.33 18.06 -6.38
N ALA A 112 -20.63 19.32 -6.73
CA ALA A 112 -20.54 19.82 -8.09
C ALA A 112 -19.11 19.75 -8.68
N LYS A 113 -18.08 19.60 -7.84
CA LYS A 113 -16.66 19.47 -8.24
C LYS A 113 -16.08 18.06 -8.04
N ILE A 114 -16.93 17.05 -8.01
CA ILE A 114 -16.47 15.66 -7.78
C ILE A 114 -15.45 15.20 -8.84
N ASN A 115 -15.60 15.62 -10.10
CA ASN A 115 -14.66 15.28 -11.17
C ASN A 115 -13.28 15.93 -10.97
N ASP A 116 -13.23 17.13 -10.40
CA ASP A 116 -11.96 17.79 -10.05
C ASP A 116 -11.25 17.00 -8.94
N ALA A 117 -12.02 16.48 -7.95
CA ALA A 117 -11.48 15.64 -6.88
C ALA A 117 -10.87 14.34 -7.42
N PHE A 118 -11.55 13.66 -8.36
CA PHE A 118 -11.01 12.47 -9.03
C PHE A 118 -9.79 12.79 -9.87
N GLY A 119 -9.78 13.92 -10.57
CA GLY A 119 -8.62 14.39 -11.36
C GLY A 119 -7.40 14.59 -10.46
N ALA A 120 -7.55 15.28 -9.33
CA ALA A 120 -6.47 15.51 -8.37
C ALA A 120 -5.96 14.19 -7.73
N LEU A 121 -6.86 13.23 -7.47
CA LEU A 121 -6.48 11.89 -6.97
C LEU A 121 -5.66 11.13 -8.02
N ALA A 122 -6.12 11.11 -9.27
CA ALA A 122 -5.42 10.43 -10.37
C ALA A 122 -4.04 11.05 -10.65
N ALA A 123 -3.91 12.38 -10.49
CA ALA A 123 -2.63 13.09 -10.60
C ALA A 123 -1.69 12.88 -9.40
N GLY A 124 -2.17 12.26 -8.31
CA GLY A 124 -1.40 12.06 -7.08
C GLY A 124 -1.13 13.33 -6.28
N GLU A 125 -1.98 14.37 -6.46
CA GLU A 125 -1.86 15.67 -5.78
C GLU A 125 -2.41 15.63 -4.35
N VAL A 126 -3.26 14.67 -4.04
CA VAL A 126 -3.98 14.56 -2.75
C VAL A 126 -3.90 13.14 -2.22
N ALA A 127 -3.77 12.99 -0.91
CA ALA A 127 -3.84 11.69 -0.24
C ALA A 127 -5.30 11.28 0.03
N ARG A 128 -6.11 12.22 0.50
CA ARG A 128 -7.55 12.02 0.78
C ARG A 128 -8.33 13.28 0.39
N SER A 129 -9.37 13.10 -0.41
CA SER A 129 -10.36 14.14 -0.72
C SER A 129 -11.68 13.83 -0.03
N ILE A 130 -12.34 14.86 0.49
CA ILE A 130 -13.70 14.76 1.04
C ILE A 130 -14.65 15.49 0.11
N ILE A 131 -15.82 14.89 -0.13
CA ILE A 131 -16.93 15.54 -0.83
C ILE A 131 -17.93 16.01 0.23
N SER A 132 -18.23 17.32 0.23
CA SER A 132 -19.27 17.91 1.07
C SER A 132 -20.57 18.07 0.29
N PHE A 133 -21.66 17.81 0.95
CA PHE A 133 -23.02 17.96 0.42
C PHE A 133 -23.65 19.25 0.92
#